data_fcfd894e849fbc1c5867282ce9801cb4
#
_entry.id   fcfd894e849fbc1c5867282ce9801cb4
#
_cell.length_a   1.000
_cell.length_b   1.000
_cell.length_c   1.000
_cell.angle_alpha   90.00
_cell.angle_beta   90.00
_cell.angle_gamma   90.00
#
_symmetry.space_group_name_H-M   'P 1'
#
loop_
_entity.id
_entity.type
_entity.pdbx_description
1 polymer ?
#
loop_
_entity_poly.entity_id
_entity_poly.type
_entity_poly.pdbx_seq_one_letter_code
_entity_poly.pdbx_strand_id
1 'polypeptide(L)'
;MPKQKASVTMSASTQGKRKKGGLAEGVRVVLQALLIALVIRTLLFQPFNIPSGSMKGTLLIGDYLFVSQFSYGYSRYSLPLSLPLFSGRIFGSAPERGDVVVFRLPRDTSSDYIKRVIGLPGDRIQMIDGLLHINGVPVKRERVSDFIDDENGGAVRRWRETLPNGVSYETLDLQENGSLDNTDEYVVPPGHYFMMGDNRDDSADSRVIGYVPFENLIGKAQIIFFSIGDGESAWHIWTWPWSVRWSRLFTLVR
;
A
#
# COMPACT_ATOMS: atom_id res chain seq x y z
N MET A 1 -11.42 -93.24 15.24
CA MET A 1 -11.86 -91.84 15.08
C MET A 1 -10.69 -90.96 15.28
N PRO A 2 -10.15 -90.27 14.25
CA PRO A 2 -9.01 -89.41 14.41
C PRO A 2 -9.48 -87.95 14.67
N LYS A 3 -8.79 -87.31 15.62
CA LYS A 3 -9.02 -85.89 16.02
C LYS A 3 -8.37 -84.96 15.02
N GLN A 4 -9.17 -84.09 14.45
CA GLN A 4 -8.77 -83.07 13.55
C GLN A 4 -8.15 -81.85 14.31
N LYS A 5 -6.87 -81.54 14.04
CA LYS A 5 -6.20 -80.35 14.57
C LYS A 5 -6.50 -79.20 13.69
N ALA A 6 -7.15 -78.19 14.21
CA ALA A 6 -7.34 -76.86 13.54
C ALA A 6 -6.03 -76.08 13.64
N SER A 7 -5.47 -75.74 12.48
CA SER A 7 -4.33 -74.80 12.37
C SER A 7 -4.85 -73.34 12.35
N VAL A 8 -4.48 -72.59 13.35
CA VAL A 8 -4.74 -71.12 13.40
C VAL A 8 -3.64 -70.38 12.61
N THR A 9 -3.97 -69.85 11.50
CA THR A 9 -3.07 -69.01 10.69
C THR A 9 -3.06 -67.60 11.27
N MET A 10 -1.97 -67.21 11.91
CA MET A 10 -1.74 -65.84 12.35
C MET A 10 -1.45 -64.96 11.14
N SER A 11 -2.36 -64.04 10.85
CA SER A 11 -2.17 -62.99 9.87
C SER A 11 -1.17 -61.95 10.43
N ALA A 12 -0.03 -61.80 9.78
CA ALA A 12 0.96 -60.81 10.12
C ALA A 12 0.42 -59.41 9.70
N SER A 13 0.19 -58.55 10.69
CA SER A 13 -0.14 -57.17 10.47
C SER A 13 1.07 -56.43 9.88
N THR A 14 0.94 -55.96 8.66
CA THR A 14 1.92 -55.06 8.01
C THR A 14 1.91 -53.72 8.74
N GLN A 15 2.82 -53.53 9.68
CA GLN A 15 3.08 -52.20 10.24
C GLN A 15 3.63 -51.30 9.14
N GLY A 16 2.79 -50.37 8.70
CA GLY A 16 3.19 -49.29 7.79
C GLY A 16 4.36 -48.51 8.41
N LYS A 17 5.53 -48.59 7.79
CA LYS A 17 6.68 -47.73 8.11
C LYS A 17 6.24 -46.28 8.03
N ARG A 18 5.99 -45.64 9.18
CA ARG A 18 5.96 -44.16 9.27
C ARG A 18 7.32 -43.67 8.78
N LYS A 19 7.34 -43.11 7.56
CA LYS A 19 8.48 -42.33 7.07
C LYS A 19 8.73 -41.23 8.10
N LYS A 20 9.79 -41.34 8.86
CA LYS A 20 10.32 -40.22 9.64
C LYS A 20 10.74 -39.17 8.61
N GLY A 21 9.91 -38.16 8.38
CA GLY A 21 10.32 -36.95 7.67
C GLY A 21 11.51 -36.38 8.43
N GLY A 22 12.71 -36.55 7.86
CA GLY A 22 13.93 -36.13 8.53
C GLY A 22 13.98 -34.60 8.63
N LEU A 23 14.79 -34.07 9.56
CA LEU A 23 15.08 -32.66 9.72
C LEU A 23 15.35 -31.99 8.36
N ALA A 24 16.05 -32.70 7.46
CA ALA A 24 16.33 -32.25 6.09
C ALA A 24 15.06 -32.03 5.24
N GLU A 25 14.01 -32.83 5.40
CA GLU A 25 12.74 -32.64 4.69
C GLU A 25 12.01 -31.38 5.21
N GLY A 26 12.00 -31.19 6.54
CA GLY A 26 11.47 -29.97 7.15
C GLY A 26 12.19 -28.70 6.68
N VAL A 27 13.53 -28.72 6.66
CA VAL A 27 14.35 -27.59 6.15
C VAL A 27 14.06 -27.32 4.68
N ARG A 28 13.93 -28.35 3.84
CA ARG A 28 13.60 -28.21 2.42
C ARG A 28 12.23 -27.53 2.22
N VAL A 29 11.22 -27.93 2.97
CA VAL A 29 9.87 -27.33 2.91
C VAL A 29 9.92 -25.85 3.30
N VAL A 30 10.63 -25.50 4.38
CA VAL A 30 10.81 -24.12 4.82
C VAL A 30 11.52 -23.29 3.76
N LEU A 31 12.61 -23.79 3.17
CA LEU A 31 13.34 -23.10 2.11
C LEU A 31 12.47 -22.88 0.86
N GLN A 32 11.67 -23.88 0.46
CA GLN A 32 10.74 -23.74 -0.65
C GLN A 32 9.66 -22.69 -0.37
N ALA A 33 9.08 -22.69 0.85
CA ALA A 33 8.09 -21.69 1.24
C ALA A 33 8.68 -20.29 1.25
N LEU A 34 9.89 -20.08 1.77
CA LEU A 34 10.60 -18.81 1.74
C LEU A 34 10.90 -18.34 0.32
N LEU A 35 11.32 -19.25 -0.56
CA LEU A 35 11.54 -18.92 -1.97
C LEU A 35 10.26 -18.48 -2.66
N ILE A 36 9.16 -19.20 -2.47
CA ILE A 36 7.85 -18.83 -3.03
C ILE A 36 7.41 -17.46 -2.48
N ALA A 37 7.50 -17.24 -1.17
CA ALA A 37 7.16 -15.96 -0.56
C ALA A 37 8.01 -14.80 -1.12
N LEU A 38 9.31 -15.04 -1.33
CA LEU A 38 10.22 -14.08 -1.93
C LEU A 38 9.82 -13.73 -3.36
N VAL A 39 9.48 -14.74 -4.18
CA VAL A 39 9.01 -14.54 -5.56
C VAL A 39 7.71 -13.73 -5.58
N ILE A 40 6.72 -14.11 -4.76
CA ILE A 40 5.44 -13.38 -4.66
C ILE A 40 5.69 -11.92 -4.24
N ARG A 41 6.47 -11.70 -3.19
CA ARG A 41 6.79 -10.37 -2.68
C ARG A 41 7.51 -9.51 -3.71
N THR A 42 8.40 -10.07 -4.50
CA THR A 42 9.22 -9.32 -5.46
C THR A 42 8.49 -9.06 -6.78
N LEU A 43 7.67 -10.01 -7.24
CA LEU A 43 7.08 -9.94 -8.57
C LEU A 43 5.59 -9.57 -8.56
N LEU A 44 4.87 -9.83 -7.47
CA LEU A 44 3.42 -9.64 -7.47
C LEU A 44 3.00 -8.57 -6.46
N PHE A 45 2.90 -8.93 -5.20
CA PHE A 45 2.33 -8.06 -4.17
C PHE A 45 3.24 -7.97 -2.96
N GLN A 46 3.50 -6.75 -2.54
CA GLN A 46 4.20 -6.47 -1.28
C GLN A 46 3.22 -5.91 -0.26
N PRO A 47 3.18 -6.46 0.98
CA PRO A 47 2.40 -5.87 2.06
C PRO A 47 3.09 -4.62 2.59
N PHE A 48 2.29 -3.59 2.88
CA PHE A 48 2.68 -2.35 3.53
C PHE A 48 1.71 -2.03 4.66
N ASN A 49 2.20 -1.42 5.73
CA ASN A 49 1.38 -0.82 6.77
C ASN A 49 1.40 0.70 6.66
N ILE A 50 0.33 1.35 7.12
CA ILE A 50 0.18 2.80 7.12
C ILE A 50 0.50 3.35 8.51
N PRO A 51 1.68 3.99 8.70
CA PRO A 51 2.08 4.50 10.00
C PRO A 51 1.73 5.99 10.22
N SER A 52 1.22 6.69 9.20
CA SER A 52 0.99 8.14 9.27
C SER A 52 -0.37 8.54 8.71
N GLY A 53 -0.88 9.69 9.18
CA GLY A 53 -2.19 10.22 8.80
C GLY A 53 -2.21 10.99 7.46
N SER A 54 -1.11 11.06 6.71
CA SER A 54 -1.02 11.91 5.51
C SER A 54 -1.96 11.53 4.37
N MET A 55 -2.55 10.33 4.41
CA MET A 55 -3.55 9.82 3.47
C MET A 55 -4.92 9.62 4.14
N LYS A 56 -5.15 10.19 5.35
CA LYS A 56 -6.47 10.22 5.99
C LYS A 56 -7.51 10.81 5.03
N GLY A 57 -8.66 10.21 4.99
CA GLY A 57 -9.65 10.41 3.93
C GLY A 57 -9.78 9.14 3.08
N THR A 58 -8.67 8.53 2.69
CA THR A 58 -8.62 7.26 1.97
C THR A 58 -8.02 6.12 2.81
N LEU A 59 -6.86 6.34 3.43
CA LEU A 59 -6.15 5.37 4.26
C LEU A 59 -6.04 5.87 5.69
N LEU A 60 -6.21 4.98 6.66
CA LEU A 60 -6.09 5.27 8.09
C LEU A 60 -4.81 4.66 8.66
N ILE A 61 -4.29 5.27 9.72
CA ILE A 61 -3.21 4.67 10.50
C ILE A 61 -3.66 3.28 10.99
N GLY A 62 -2.78 2.28 10.85
CA GLY A 62 -3.09 0.88 11.17
C GLY A 62 -3.77 0.09 10.04
N ASP A 63 -3.93 0.68 8.83
CA ASP A 63 -4.28 -0.09 7.63
C ASP A 63 -3.07 -0.87 7.12
N TYR A 64 -3.30 -2.10 6.69
CA TYR A 64 -2.34 -2.96 6.00
C TYR A 64 -2.86 -3.22 4.60
N LEU A 65 -2.06 -2.95 3.59
CA LEU A 65 -2.47 -3.02 2.20
C LEU A 65 -1.51 -3.84 1.34
N PHE A 66 -2.04 -4.40 0.26
CA PHE A 66 -1.23 -4.99 -0.78
C PHE A 66 -0.93 -3.97 -1.87
N VAL A 67 0.34 -3.86 -2.20
CA VAL A 67 0.88 -3.02 -3.27
C VAL A 67 1.35 -3.89 -4.42
N SER A 68 0.78 -3.69 -5.60
CA SER A 68 1.17 -4.41 -6.81
C SER A 68 2.39 -3.78 -7.44
N GLN A 69 3.50 -4.53 -7.49
CA GLN A 69 4.73 -4.04 -8.11
C GLN A 69 4.68 -4.07 -9.63
N PHE A 70 4.02 -5.07 -10.21
CA PHE A 70 3.87 -5.23 -11.65
C PHE A 70 3.09 -4.09 -12.33
N SER A 71 2.29 -3.31 -11.57
CA SER A 71 1.48 -2.22 -12.14
C SER A 71 2.32 -1.17 -12.86
N TYR A 72 3.52 -0.92 -12.36
CA TYR A 72 4.44 0.07 -12.98
C TYR A 72 5.71 -0.57 -13.52
N GLY A 73 5.82 -1.91 -13.50
CA GLY A 73 7.05 -2.64 -13.82
C GLY A 73 8.06 -2.58 -12.67
N TYR A 74 9.26 -3.06 -12.90
CA TYR A 74 10.26 -3.32 -11.86
C TYR A 74 11.43 -2.36 -11.94
N SER A 75 11.77 -1.72 -10.82
CA SER A 75 13.01 -0.96 -10.64
C SER A 75 13.91 -1.65 -9.61
N ARG A 76 15.08 -1.11 -9.35
CA ARG A 76 15.95 -1.60 -8.26
C ARG A 76 15.20 -1.64 -6.91
N TYR A 77 14.24 -0.74 -6.69
CA TYR A 77 13.45 -0.67 -5.45
C TYR A 77 12.38 -1.76 -5.33
N SER A 78 12.09 -2.48 -6.41
CA SER A 78 11.27 -3.68 -6.39
C SER A 78 12.01 -4.90 -5.85
N LEU A 79 13.36 -4.85 -5.84
CA LEU A 79 14.20 -5.93 -5.38
C LEU A 79 14.37 -5.89 -3.85
N PRO A 80 14.54 -7.05 -3.20
CA PRO A 80 14.95 -7.12 -1.80
C PRO A 80 16.24 -6.31 -1.58
N LEU A 81 16.28 -5.55 -0.48
CA LEU A 81 17.41 -4.68 -0.12
C LEU A 81 17.74 -3.61 -1.18
N SER A 82 16.84 -3.35 -2.13
CA SER A 82 17.05 -2.36 -3.21
C SER A 82 18.39 -2.56 -3.96
N LEU A 83 18.75 -3.82 -4.23
CA LEU A 83 20.03 -4.17 -4.88
C LEU A 83 20.16 -3.45 -6.23
N PRO A 84 21.27 -2.73 -6.49
CA PRO A 84 21.46 -1.95 -7.71
C PRO A 84 21.90 -2.83 -8.88
N LEU A 85 21.10 -3.87 -9.21
CA LEU A 85 21.43 -4.81 -10.29
C LEU A 85 21.21 -4.21 -11.69
N PHE A 86 20.35 -3.18 -11.79
CA PHE A 86 20.09 -2.45 -13.03
C PHE A 86 19.62 -1.02 -12.71
N SER A 87 19.68 -0.15 -13.70
CA SER A 87 19.16 1.22 -13.66
C SER A 87 17.89 1.32 -14.48
N GLY A 88 17.02 2.29 -14.11
CA GLY A 88 15.75 2.49 -14.79
C GLY A 88 14.70 1.46 -14.40
N ARG A 89 13.82 1.11 -15.35
CA ARG A 89 12.65 0.26 -15.08
C ARG A 89 12.44 -0.78 -16.20
N ILE A 90 12.20 -2.03 -15.80
CA ILE A 90 11.89 -3.15 -16.70
C ILE A 90 10.35 -3.28 -16.77
N PHE A 91 9.80 -3.44 -17.99
CA PHE A 91 8.35 -3.50 -18.23
C PHE A 91 7.59 -2.30 -17.67
N GLY A 92 8.17 -1.09 -17.81
CA GLY A 92 7.61 0.12 -17.24
C GLY A 92 6.24 0.47 -17.83
N SER A 93 5.26 0.71 -16.96
CA SER A 93 3.96 1.28 -17.28
C SER A 93 3.76 2.55 -16.44
N ALA A 94 3.37 3.65 -17.09
CA ALA A 94 3.16 4.90 -16.40
C ALA A 94 1.99 4.83 -15.42
N PRO A 95 2.08 5.44 -14.23
CA PRO A 95 0.92 5.59 -13.35
C PRO A 95 -0.11 6.53 -13.96
N GLU A 96 -1.35 6.31 -13.59
CA GLU A 96 -2.46 7.17 -13.96
C GLU A 96 -2.70 8.24 -12.88
N ARG A 97 -3.28 9.37 -13.30
CA ARG A 97 -3.72 10.40 -12.36
C ARG A 97 -4.79 9.84 -11.44
N GLY A 98 -4.62 10.02 -10.13
CA GLY A 98 -5.49 9.47 -9.10
C GLY A 98 -4.99 8.16 -8.46
N ASP A 99 -4.00 7.49 -9.05
CA ASP A 99 -3.40 6.29 -8.44
C ASP A 99 -2.81 6.61 -7.06
N VAL A 100 -3.06 5.75 -6.08
CA VAL A 100 -2.37 5.77 -4.79
C VAL A 100 -1.12 4.89 -4.89
N VAL A 101 0.05 5.51 -4.70
CA VAL A 101 1.34 4.91 -5.04
C VAL A 101 2.27 4.90 -3.84
N VAL A 102 2.94 3.76 -3.63
CA VAL A 102 4.09 3.65 -2.72
C VAL A 102 5.36 3.90 -3.52
N PHE A 103 6.24 4.75 -2.96
CA PHE A 103 7.49 5.13 -3.61
C PHE A 103 8.60 5.39 -2.59
N ARG A 104 9.85 5.28 -3.03
CA ARG A 104 11.05 5.70 -2.27
C ARG A 104 11.19 7.20 -2.28
N LEU A 105 11.39 7.80 -1.11
CA LEU A 105 11.63 9.24 -1.02
C LEU A 105 12.88 9.62 -1.82
N PRO A 106 12.82 10.60 -2.77
CA PRO A 106 13.97 10.91 -3.63
C PRO A 106 15.23 11.37 -2.86
N ARG A 107 15.04 12.09 -1.75
CA ARG A 107 16.14 12.63 -0.93
C ARG A 107 16.68 11.62 0.09
N ASP A 108 15.87 10.61 0.43
CA ASP A 108 16.22 9.54 1.37
C ASP A 108 15.57 8.23 0.93
N THR A 109 16.29 7.47 0.12
CA THR A 109 15.81 6.21 -0.46
C THR A 109 15.71 5.05 0.55
N SER A 110 15.95 5.31 1.84
CA SER A 110 15.65 4.35 2.93
C SER A 110 14.21 4.40 3.39
N SER A 111 13.48 5.50 3.09
CA SER A 111 12.12 5.76 3.55
C SER A 111 11.09 5.51 2.44
N ASP A 112 10.02 4.79 2.77
CA ASP A 112 8.87 4.57 1.90
C ASP A 112 7.77 5.59 2.20
N TYR A 113 7.21 6.18 1.16
CA TYR A 113 6.09 7.11 1.21
C TYR A 113 4.91 6.56 0.41
N ILE A 114 3.71 6.93 0.83
CA ILE A 114 2.48 6.63 0.08
C ILE A 114 1.74 7.94 -0.16
N LYS A 115 1.41 8.23 -1.43
CA LYS A 115 0.69 9.43 -1.85
C LYS A 115 -0.14 9.14 -3.09
N ARG A 116 -1.00 10.10 -3.44
CA ARG A 116 -1.80 10.09 -4.67
C ARG A 116 -1.08 10.82 -5.80
N VAL A 117 -1.09 10.23 -6.99
CA VAL A 117 -0.59 10.87 -8.22
C VAL A 117 -1.56 11.98 -8.64
N ILE A 118 -1.11 13.21 -8.57
CA ILE A 118 -1.89 14.38 -8.98
C ILE A 118 -1.39 14.95 -10.30
N GLY A 119 -0.09 15.14 -10.46
CA GLY A 119 0.52 15.68 -11.68
C GLY A 119 1.28 14.62 -12.45
N LEU A 120 1.04 14.57 -13.76
CA LEU A 120 1.76 13.77 -14.74
C LEU A 120 2.84 14.62 -15.44
N PRO A 121 3.85 14.02 -16.10
CA PRO A 121 4.86 14.75 -16.83
C PRO A 121 4.26 15.80 -17.78
N GLY A 122 4.68 17.06 -17.65
CA GLY A 122 4.19 18.19 -18.42
C GLY A 122 3.02 18.97 -17.80
N ASP A 123 2.39 18.46 -16.73
CA ASP A 123 1.32 19.18 -16.05
C ASP A 123 1.84 20.38 -15.25
N ARG A 124 0.96 21.35 -15.09
CA ARG A 124 1.12 22.55 -14.27
C ARG A 124 0.19 22.42 -13.07
N ILE A 125 0.74 22.32 -11.87
CA ILE A 125 0.01 22.09 -10.62
C ILE A 125 0.14 23.34 -9.75
N GLN A 126 -0.97 23.81 -9.20
CA GLN A 126 -0.99 24.95 -8.30
C GLN A 126 -2.10 24.79 -7.26
N MET A 127 -1.85 25.24 -6.03
CA MET A 127 -2.89 25.47 -5.03
C MET A 127 -3.23 26.96 -5.02
N ILE A 128 -4.51 27.29 -5.09
CA ILE A 128 -5.02 28.66 -4.96
C ILE A 128 -6.20 28.61 -3.99
N ASP A 129 -6.08 29.30 -2.87
CA ASP A 129 -7.07 29.33 -1.78
C ASP A 129 -7.55 27.93 -1.36
N GLY A 130 -6.60 27.00 -1.21
CA GLY A 130 -6.84 25.61 -0.84
C GLY A 130 -7.49 24.75 -1.94
N LEU A 131 -7.69 25.31 -3.15
CA LEU A 131 -8.24 24.59 -4.28
C LEU A 131 -7.14 24.16 -5.25
N LEU A 132 -7.10 22.87 -5.57
CA LEU A 132 -6.16 22.31 -6.53
C LEU A 132 -6.50 22.75 -7.96
N HIS A 133 -5.50 23.28 -8.66
CA HIS A 133 -5.56 23.62 -10.09
C HIS A 133 -4.60 22.71 -10.86
N ILE A 134 -5.09 22.19 -11.98
CA ILE A 134 -4.31 21.36 -12.92
C ILE A 134 -4.39 22.03 -14.29
N ASN A 135 -3.25 22.43 -14.84
CA ASN A 135 -3.15 23.14 -16.13
C ASN A 135 -4.01 24.43 -16.17
N GLY A 136 -4.06 25.15 -15.03
CA GLY A 136 -4.84 26.37 -14.87
C GLY A 136 -6.34 26.16 -14.65
N VAL A 137 -6.84 24.91 -14.63
CA VAL A 137 -8.25 24.59 -14.42
C VAL A 137 -8.46 24.10 -13.00
N PRO A 138 -9.40 24.70 -12.22
CA PRO A 138 -9.71 24.25 -10.89
C PRO A 138 -10.32 22.84 -10.91
N VAL A 139 -9.87 21.98 -10.01
CA VAL A 139 -10.43 20.65 -9.81
C VAL A 139 -11.80 20.79 -9.13
N LYS A 140 -12.79 20.04 -9.65
CA LYS A 140 -14.12 20.04 -9.05
C LYS A 140 -14.03 19.54 -7.61
N ARG A 141 -14.55 20.35 -6.66
CA ARG A 141 -14.52 20.09 -5.23
C ARG A 141 -15.90 20.27 -4.63
N GLU A 142 -16.39 19.26 -3.90
CA GLU A 142 -17.72 19.26 -3.29
C GLU A 142 -17.58 19.00 -1.79
N ARG A 143 -18.26 19.81 -0.96
CA ARG A 143 -18.30 19.61 0.49
C ARG A 143 -19.10 18.34 0.80
N VAL A 144 -18.52 17.44 1.61
CA VAL A 144 -19.21 16.26 2.13
C VAL A 144 -19.30 16.32 3.66
N SER A 145 -19.90 15.32 4.30
CA SER A 145 -19.97 15.25 5.77
C SER A 145 -18.57 15.27 6.38
N ASP A 146 -18.42 15.92 7.52
CA ASP A 146 -17.14 15.99 8.21
C ASP A 146 -16.57 14.60 8.53
N PHE A 147 -15.27 14.52 8.49
CA PHE A 147 -14.54 13.35 8.98
C PHE A 147 -14.40 13.48 10.49
N ILE A 148 -14.81 12.47 11.22
CA ILE A 148 -14.60 12.41 12.67
C ILE A 148 -13.25 11.72 12.88
N ASP A 149 -12.27 12.48 13.38
CA ASP A 149 -10.96 11.95 13.71
C ASP A 149 -10.99 11.37 15.12
N ASP A 150 -11.07 10.05 15.22
CA ASP A 150 -11.13 9.34 16.49
C ASP A 150 -9.88 9.57 17.37
N GLU A 151 -8.75 9.95 16.76
CA GLU A 151 -7.49 10.20 17.47
C GLU A 151 -7.48 11.57 18.16
N ASN A 152 -8.02 12.59 17.49
CA ASN A 152 -8.01 13.97 17.99
C ASN A 152 -9.38 14.43 18.50
N GLY A 153 -10.41 13.60 18.37
CA GLY A 153 -11.79 13.86 18.84
C GLY A 153 -12.47 15.04 18.15
N GLY A 154 -11.97 15.47 17.00
CA GLY A 154 -12.42 16.64 16.26
C GLY A 154 -13.14 16.31 14.95
N ALA A 155 -14.08 17.17 14.55
CA ALA A 155 -14.65 17.14 13.21
C ALA A 155 -13.71 17.89 12.26
N VAL A 156 -13.23 17.21 11.22
CA VAL A 156 -12.34 17.75 10.20
C VAL A 156 -13.13 17.95 8.91
N ARG A 157 -12.93 19.10 8.26
CA ARG A 157 -13.56 19.39 6.98
C ARG A 157 -13.15 18.37 5.93
N ARG A 158 -14.13 17.73 5.30
CA ARG A 158 -13.91 16.73 4.26
C ARG A 158 -14.55 17.17 2.96
N TRP A 159 -13.80 16.97 1.89
CA TRP A 159 -14.18 17.34 0.54
C TRP A 159 -14.06 16.15 -0.38
N ARG A 160 -14.91 16.08 -1.39
CA ARG A 160 -14.75 15.18 -2.51
C ARG A 160 -14.19 15.96 -3.69
N GLU A 161 -13.02 15.57 -4.15
CA GLU A 161 -12.39 16.09 -5.35
C GLU A 161 -12.58 15.12 -6.52
N THR A 162 -12.81 15.68 -7.71
CA THR A 162 -12.94 14.91 -8.95
C THR A 162 -11.91 15.41 -9.96
N LEU A 163 -10.93 14.57 -10.24
CA LEU A 163 -9.84 14.86 -11.17
C LEU A 163 -10.33 14.95 -12.63
N PRO A 164 -9.57 15.54 -13.57
CA PRO A 164 -9.99 15.67 -14.98
C PRO A 164 -10.29 14.35 -15.69
N ASN A 165 -9.71 13.23 -15.23
CA ASN A 165 -9.97 11.88 -15.76
C ASN A 165 -11.20 11.19 -15.13
N GLY A 166 -11.95 11.91 -14.26
CA GLY A 166 -13.16 11.40 -13.59
C GLY A 166 -12.91 10.63 -12.29
N VAL A 167 -11.67 10.40 -11.88
CA VAL A 167 -11.35 9.78 -10.59
C VAL A 167 -11.76 10.72 -9.46
N SER A 168 -12.56 10.20 -8.52
CA SER A 168 -13.02 10.95 -7.35
C SER A 168 -12.50 10.31 -6.08
N TYR A 169 -12.09 11.13 -5.13
CA TYR A 169 -11.56 10.71 -3.82
C TYR A 169 -11.86 11.79 -2.77
N GLU A 170 -11.67 11.45 -1.51
CA GLU A 170 -11.93 12.36 -0.40
C GLU A 170 -10.64 12.97 0.13
N THR A 171 -10.67 14.27 0.41
CA THR A 171 -9.55 15.02 0.98
C THR A 171 -9.96 15.65 2.30
N LEU A 172 -9.01 15.76 3.22
CA LEU A 172 -9.16 16.46 4.49
C LEU A 172 -8.44 17.80 4.45
N ASP A 173 -9.09 18.79 5.09
CA ASP A 173 -8.65 20.16 5.20
C ASP A 173 -8.80 20.56 6.68
N LEU A 174 -7.66 20.59 7.40
CA LEU A 174 -7.63 20.82 8.84
C LEU A 174 -7.67 22.30 9.21
N GLN A 175 -7.12 23.16 8.34
CA GLN A 175 -6.93 24.58 8.64
C GLN A 175 -7.44 25.44 7.49
N GLU A 176 -8.08 26.55 7.81
CA GLU A 176 -8.33 27.62 6.84
C GLU A 176 -7.03 28.43 6.64
N ASN A 177 -6.66 28.66 5.41
CA ASN A 177 -5.43 29.36 5.04
C ASN A 177 -4.16 28.65 5.55
N GLY A 178 -4.10 27.34 5.36
CA GLY A 178 -2.90 26.53 5.61
C GLY A 178 -1.69 27.04 4.80
N SER A 179 -0.50 26.74 5.26
CA SER A 179 0.76 27.22 4.63
C SER A 179 0.94 26.77 3.17
N LEU A 180 0.23 25.72 2.76
CA LEU A 180 0.29 25.12 1.41
C LEU A 180 -1.00 25.33 0.62
N ASP A 181 -1.90 26.22 1.05
CA ASP A 181 -3.14 26.56 0.35
C ASP A 181 -2.92 27.51 -0.82
N ASN A 182 -1.83 28.26 -0.79
CA ASN A 182 -1.39 29.12 -1.88
C ASN A 182 0.07 28.79 -2.21
N THR A 183 0.33 28.32 -3.44
CA THR A 183 1.66 27.91 -3.88
C THR A 183 2.05 28.59 -5.19
N ASP A 184 3.34 28.60 -5.45
CA ASP A 184 3.82 28.81 -6.82
C ASP A 184 3.31 27.69 -7.72
N GLU A 185 3.37 27.91 -9.03
CA GLU A 185 3.04 26.90 -10.01
C GLU A 185 4.19 25.91 -10.18
N TYR A 186 3.88 24.62 -10.04
CA TYR A 186 4.81 23.52 -10.25
C TYR A 186 4.64 22.94 -11.64
N VAL A 187 5.69 22.95 -12.46
CA VAL A 187 5.71 22.31 -13.78
C VAL A 187 6.39 20.95 -13.65
N VAL A 188 5.63 19.88 -13.88
CA VAL A 188 6.12 18.51 -13.67
C VAL A 188 7.12 18.13 -14.77
N PRO A 189 8.40 17.83 -14.43
CA PRO A 189 9.39 17.50 -15.43
C PRO A 189 9.13 16.14 -16.12
N PRO A 190 9.69 15.89 -17.31
CA PRO A 190 9.65 14.57 -17.92
C PRO A 190 10.17 13.47 -17.00
N GLY A 191 9.50 12.33 -16.96
CA GLY A 191 9.87 11.18 -16.12
C GLY A 191 9.65 11.36 -14.63
N HIS A 192 8.95 12.43 -14.19
CA HIS A 192 8.61 12.71 -12.81
C HIS A 192 7.10 12.83 -12.62
N TYR A 193 6.68 12.72 -11.37
CA TYR A 193 5.28 12.83 -10.96
C TYR A 193 5.15 13.78 -9.78
N PHE A 194 4.00 14.46 -9.70
CA PHE A 194 3.64 15.30 -8.57
C PHE A 194 2.65 14.54 -7.70
N MET A 195 3.05 14.26 -6.47
CA MET A 195 2.32 13.47 -5.50
C MET A 195 1.71 14.36 -4.44
N MET A 196 0.47 14.10 -4.03
CA MET A 196 -0.16 14.79 -2.90
C MET A 196 -0.77 13.80 -1.91
N GLY A 197 -0.77 14.19 -0.63
CA GLY A 197 -1.54 13.49 0.39
C GLY A 197 -3.02 13.87 0.34
N ASP A 198 -3.87 12.93 0.70
CA ASP A 198 -5.32 13.19 0.79
C ASP A 198 -5.64 14.02 2.05
N ASN A 199 -4.80 13.95 3.09
CA ASN A 199 -4.81 14.89 4.22
C ASN A 199 -3.93 16.10 3.87
N ARG A 200 -4.55 17.14 3.32
CA ARG A 200 -3.87 18.26 2.64
C ARG A 200 -2.92 19.03 3.54
N ASP A 201 -3.29 19.27 4.79
CA ASP A 201 -2.52 20.10 5.73
C ASP A 201 -1.51 19.27 6.54
N ASP A 202 -1.69 17.95 6.61
CA ASP A 202 -0.79 17.04 7.32
C ASP A 202 -0.11 16.06 6.36
N SER A 203 0.52 16.60 5.31
CA SER A 203 1.22 15.81 4.31
C SER A 203 2.53 16.44 3.86
N ALA A 204 3.64 15.74 4.14
CA ALA A 204 4.91 16.00 3.48
C ALA A 204 4.86 15.34 2.07
N ASP A 205 4.40 16.09 1.08
CA ASP A 205 4.23 15.64 -0.31
C ASP A 205 5.00 16.51 -1.30
N SER A 206 4.72 16.42 -2.61
CA SER A 206 5.52 17.12 -3.62
C SER A 206 5.55 18.63 -3.47
N ARG A 207 4.62 19.21 -2.74
CA ARG A 207 4.67 20.65 -2.38
C ARG A 207 5.88 20.97 -1.48
N VAL A 208 6.41 19.97 -0.78
CA VAL A 208 7.54 20.09 0.17
C VAL A 208 8.76 19.29 -0.29
N ILE A 209 8.55 18.02 -0.68
CA ILE A 209 9.64 17.09 -1.05
C ILE A 209 10.10 17.24 -2.50
N GLY A 210 9.31 17.91 -3.36
CA GLY A 210 9.57 18.02 -4.79
C GLY A 210 9.01 16.84 -5.59
N TYR A 211 9.40 16.76 -6.86
CA TYR A 211 8.91 15.76 -7.80
C TYR A 211 9.49 14.37 -7.50
N VAL A 212 8.69 13.33 -7.80
CA VAL A 212 9.09 11.93 -7.61
C VAL A 212 9.46 11.31 -8.95
N PRO A 213 10.72 10.86 -9.13
CA PRO A 213 11.14 10.18 -10.36
C PRO A 213 10.39 8.86 -10.57
N PHE A 214 10.14 8.49 -11.82
CA PHE A 214 9.47 7.24 -12.17
C PHE A 214 10.16 6.01 -11.58
N GLU A 215 11.49 5.97 -11.56
CA GLU A 215 12.23 4.82 -11.01
C GLU A 215 12.00 4.61 -9.50
N ASN A 216 11.63 5.68 -8.76
CA ASN A 216 11.37 5.60 -7.32
C ASN A 216 10.04 4.93 -6.98
N LEU A 217 9.11 4.79 -7.93
CA LEU A 217 7.83 4.13 -7.69
C LEU A 217 8.05 2.65 -7.37
N ILE A 218 7.43 2.17 -6.29
CA ILE A 218 7.45 0.76 -5.90
C ILE A 218 6.26 0.05 -6.52
N GLY A 219 5.04 0.58 -6.35
CA GLY A 219 3.85 -0.03 -6.89
C GLY A 219 2.56 0.72 -6.53
N LYS A 220 1.44 0.24 -7.06
CA LYS A 220 0.10 0.76 -6.82
C LYS A 220 -0.55 0.08 -5.63
N ALA A 221 -1.08 0.86 -4.69
CA ALA A 221 -1.91 0.35 -3.60
C ALA A 221 -3.21 -0.21 -4.19
N GLN A 222 -3.57 -1.44 -3.84
CA GLN A 222 -4.70 -2.13 -4.44
C GLN A 222 -5.85 -2.34 -3.45
N ILE A 223 -5.55 -2.95 -2.32
CA ILE A 223 -6.57 -3.41 -1.38
C ILE A 223 -6.04 -3.36 0.04
N ILE A 224 -6.91 -2.96 0.96
CA ILE A 224 -6.68 -3.06 2.41
C ILE A 224 -7.04 -4.49 2.82
N PHE A 225 -6.07 -5.29 3.25
CA PHE A 225 -6.34 -6.68 3.66
C PHE A 225 -6.53 -6.83 5.17
N PHE A 226 -6.05 -5.85 5.96
CA PHE A 226 -6.23 -5.81 7.41
C PHE A 226 -6.24 -4.36 7.88
N SER A 227 -6.98 -4.05 8.94
CA SER A 227 -7.04 -2.71 9.53
C SER A 227 -7.30 -2.83 11.03
N ILE A 228 -6.45 -2.17 11.82
CA ILE A 228 -6.52 -2.18 13.28
C ILE A 228 -6.52 -0.74 13.80
N GLY A 229 -7.18 -0.51 14.95
CA GLY A 229 -7.21 0.81 15.60
C GLY A 229 -5.82 1.34 15.89
N ASP A 230 -5.67 2.67 15.88
CA ASP A 230 -4.39 3.31 16.17
C ASP A 230 -3.92 2.97 17.60
N GLY A 231 -2.59 2.83 17.75
CA GLY A 231 -1.96 2.41 19.00
C GLY A 231 -2.08 0.92 19.33
N GLU A 232 -2.88 0.15 18.58
CA GLU A 232 -3.04 -1.28 18.77
C GLU A 232 -2.03 -2.07 17.94
N SER A 233 -1.56 -3.20 18.49
CA SER A 233 -0.64 -4.08 17.79
C SER A 233 -1.39 -5.24 17.11
N ALA A 234 -1.12 -5.47 15.83
CA ALA A 234 -1.67 -6.61 15.09
C ALA A 234 -1.32 -7.98 15.71
N TRP A 235 -0.30 -8.05 16.55
CA TRP A 235 0.09 -9.27 17.26
C TRP A 235 -0.78 -9.59 18.48
N HIS A 236 -1.56 -8.62 18.99
CA HIS A 236 -2.49 -8.83 20.09
C HIS A 236 -3.82 -9.41 19.60
N ILE A 237 -3.81 -10.65 19.14
CA ILE A 237 -4.96 -11.32 18.52
C ILE A 237 -6.20 -11.36 19.43
N TRP A 238 -6.04 -11.29 20.76
CA TRP A 238 -7.14 -11.26 21.71
C TRP A 238 -7.90 -9.93 21.74
N THR A 239 -7.30 -8.82 21.23
CA THR A 239 -7.98 -7.52 21.09
C THR A 239 -8.75 -7.39 19.77
N TRP A 240 -8.51 -8.26 18.79
CA TRP A 240 -9.10 -8.21 17.46
C TRP A 240 -10.63 -8.05 17.41
N PRO A 241 -11.44 -8.67 18.30
CA PRO A 241 -12.89 -8.54 18.22
C PRO A 241 -13.40 -7.10 18.26
N TRP A 242 -12.68 -6.20 18.93
CA TRP A 242 -13.05 -4.79 19.09
C TRP A 242 -12.06 -3.79 18.50
N SER A 243 -10.78 -4.16 18.28
CA SER A 243 -9.76 -3.26 17.71
C SER A 243 -9.66 -3.34 16.20
N VAL A 244 -10.12 -4.44 15.56
CA VAL A 244 -10.10 -4.59 14.11
C VAL A 244 -11.25 -3.79 13.49
N ARG A 245 -10.92 -2.97 12.50
CA ARG A 245 -11.90 -2.22 11.69
C ARG A 245 -12.44 -3.13 10.58
N TRP A 246 -13.36 -4.01 10.93
CA TRP A 246 -13.92 -5.06 10.04
C TRP A 246 -14.49 -4.52 8.73
N SER A 247 -15.07 -3.31 8.74
CA SER A 247 -15.64 -2.66 7.56
C SER A 247 -14.60 -2.25 6.52
N ARG A 248 -13.31 -2.19 6.90
CA ARG A 248 -12.22 -1.82 5.99
C ARG A 248 -11.55 -3.01 5.33
N LEU A 249 -11.85 -4.23 5.78
CA LEU A 249 -11.27 -5.45 5.22
C LEU A 249 -11.69 -5.62 3.75
N PHE A 250 -10.71 -5.90 2.89
CA PHE A 250 -10.88 -6.09 1.46
C PHE A 250 -11.43 -4.87 0.70
N THR A 251 -11.31 -3.67 1.29
CA THR A 251 -11.66 -2.42 0.63
C THR A 251 -10.61 -2.08 -0.44
N LEU A 252 -11.07 -1.79 -1.65
CA LEU A 252 -10.19 -1.34 -2.73
C LEU A 252 -9.70 0.09 -2.46
N VAL A 253 -8.42 0.34 -2.69
CA VAL A 253 -7.83 1.68 -2.62
C VAL A 253 -8.09 2.40 -3.94
N ARG A 254 -8.83 3.52 -3.85
CA ARG A 254 -9.22 4.33 -5.03
C ARG A 254 -8.91 5.79 -4.82
#